data_ab9dfe13e0fe8d0a2618614ef4150a58
#
_entry.id   ab9dfe13e0fe8d0a2618614ef4150a58
#
_cell.length_a   1.000
_cell.length_b   1.000
_cell.length_c   1.000
_cell.angle_alpha   90.00
_cell.angle_beta   90.00
_cell.angle_gamma   90.00
#
_symmetry.space_group_name_H-M   'P 1'
#
loop_
_entity.id
_entity.type
_entity.pdbx_description
1 polymer ?
#
loop_
_entity_poly.entity_id
_entity_poly.type
_entity_poly.pdbx_seq_one_letter_code
_entity_poly.pdbx_strand_id
1 'polypeptide(L)'
;HYTSDDRPASGALVAVGTPERPIVFTSAAPARWAGDWVGLWFGGVPAAHNRIEHAVIEYAGGECGCVGFTCTEADEASVLFVESAPATDFIKDTTIRHSAGHGISRGWMGAGPDFMGSNVFEDVAGCMQTRARSEDSSCYADGGCG
;
A
#
# COMPACT_ATOMS: atom_id res chain seq x y z
N HIS A 1 -6.19 -5.79 -16.96
CA HIS A 1 -6.71 -4.68 -17.74
C HIS A 1 -7.37 -3.73 -16.74
N TYR A 2 -6.57 -2.81 -16.21
CA TYR A 2 -7.07 -1.78 -15.32
C TYR A 2 -7.64 -0.69 -16.21
N THR A 3 -8.94 -0.63 -16.30
CA THR A 3 -9.60 0.57 -16.80
C THR A 3 -9.60 1.55 -15.64
N SER A 4 -9.25 2.79 -15.91
CA SER A 4 -9.43 3.95 -15.04
C SER A 4 -10.91 4.12 -14.74
N ASP A 5 -11.42 3.29 -13.87
CA ASP A 5 -12.83 3.29 -13.55
C ASP A 5 -12.99 3.90 -12.17
N ASP A 6 -13.58 5.07 -12.11
CA ASP A 6 -14.13 5.67 -10.89
C ASP A 6 -15.21 4.79 -10.24
N ARG A 7 -15.21 3.51 -10.54
CA ARG A 7 -16.15 2.57 -9.96
C ARG A 7 -15.74 2.24 -8.53
N PRO A 8 -16.69 2.26 -7.61
CA PRO A 8 -16.45 1.76 -6.27
C PRO A 8 -15.98 0.30 -6.33
N ALA A 9 -14.97 -0.02 -5.54
CA ALA A 9 -14.54 -1.41 -5.39
C ALA A 9 -15.72 -2.27 -4.90
N SER A 10 -15.88 -3.46 -5.47
CA SER A 10 -16.96 -4.39 -5.12
C SER A 10 -16.67 -5.19 -3.84
N GLY A 11 -15.45 -5.09 -3.29
CA GLY A 11 -15.02 -5.79 -2.09
C GLY A 11 -14.36 -4.87 -1.08
N ALA A 12 -14.27 -5.32 0.16
CA ALA A 12 -13.54 -4.63 1.20
C ALA A 12 -12.67 -5.60 2.00
N LEU A 13 -11.55 -5.09 2.49
CA LEU A 13 -10.69 -5.77 3.44
C LEU A 13 -10.97 -5.24 4.84
N VAL A 14 -11.44 -6.12 5.73
CA VAL A 14 -11.62 -5.81 7.14
C VAL A 14 -10.70 -6.71 7.96
N ALA A 15 -9.62 -6.14 8.46
CA ALA A 15 -8.60 -6.81 9.25
C ALA A 15 -8.35 -5.99 10.51
N VAL A 16 -9.08 -6.31 11.57
CA VAL A 16 -9.04 -5.58 12.83
C VAL A 16 -8.52 -6.49 13.93
N GLY A 17 -7.29 -6.24 14.36
CA GLY A 17 -6.65 -6.91 15.49
C GLY A 17 -6.84 -6.16 16.80
N THR A 18 -5.98 -6.49 17.76
CA THR A 18 -5.79 -5.72 19.00
C THR A 18 -4.29 -5.51 19.22
N PRO A 19 -3.88 -4.58 20.10
CA PRO A 19 -2.47 -4.38 20.41
C PRO A 19 -1.77 -5.68 20.86
N GLU A 20 -2.48 -6.55 21.59
CA GLU A 20 -1.93 -7.81 22.11
C GLU A 20 -2.01 -8.96 21.09
N ARG A 21 -2.89 -8.85 20.09
CA ARG A 21 -3.08 -9.85 19.04
C ARG A 21 -3.32 -9.17 17.69
N PRO A 22 -2.27 -8.63 17.08
CA PRO A 22 -2.38 -8.00 15.77
C PRO A 22 -2.71 -9.02 14.68
N ILE A 23 -3.36 -8.56 13.62
CA ILE A 23 -3.48 -9.32 12.38
C ILE A 23 -2.14 -9.23 11.63
N VAL A 24 -1.58 -10.34 11.20
CA VAL A 24 -0.26 -10.35 10.53
C VAL A 24 -0.40 -10.76 9.07
N PHE A 25 -0.02 -9.86 8.18
CA PHE A 25 0.17 -10.12 6.74
C PHE A 25 1.67 -10.33 6.52
N THR A 26 2.08 -11.53 6.18
CA THR A 26 3.50 -11.90 6.14
C THR A 26 3.83 -12.91 5.04
N SER A 27 5.10 -13.12 4.81
CA SER A 27 5.60 -14.16 3.92
C SER A 27 5.32 -15.56 4.49
N ALA A 28 4.96 -16.48 3.61
CA ALA A 28 4.84 -17.91 3.93
C ALA A 28 6.19 -18.66 3.79
N ALA A 29 7.26 -17.99 3.39
CA ALA A 29 8.58 -18.60 3.24
C ALA A 29 9.18 -18.99 4.60
N PRO A 30 9.90 -20.14 4.68
CA PRO A 30 10.59 -20.55 5.91
C PRO A 30 11.68 -19.56 6.36
N ALA A 31 12.42 -18.99 5.39
CA ALA A 31 13.33 -17.86 5.58
C ALA A 31 12.70 -16.66 4.88
N ARG A 32 12.40 -15.62 5.64
CA ARG A 32 11.67 -14.47 5.14
C ARG A 32 12.60 -13.34 4.72
N TRP A 33 12.29 -12.72 3.57
CA TRP A 33 13.04 -11.60 3.02
C TRP A 33 12.09 -10.50 2.58
N ALA A 34 12.54 -9.26 2.65
CA ALA A 34 11.81 -8.14 2.07
C ALA A 34 11.55 -8.42 0.59
N GLY A 35 10.29 -8.23 0.15
CA GLY A 35 9.88 -8.51 -1.22
C GLY A 35 9.40 -9.94 -1.51
N ASP A 36 9.27 -10.80 -0.51
CA ASP A 36 8.75 -12.17 -0.70
C ASP A 36 7.34 -12.21 -1.30
N TRP A 37 6.59 -11.16 -1.15
CA TRP A 37 5.26 -11.01 -1.73
C TRP A 37 4.99 -9.56 -2.14
N VAL A 38 4.05 -9.37 -3.05
CA VAL A 38 3.81 -8.07 -3.68
C VAL A 38 3.31 -7.04 -2.68
N GLY A 39 2.31 -7.37 -1.88
CA GLY A 39 1.68 -6.43 -0.94
C GLY A 39 0.16 -6.40 -1.06
N LEU A 40 -0.46 -5.43 -0.39
CA LEU A 40 -1.89 -5.18 -0.45
C LEU A 40 -2.19 -4.12 -1.51
N TRP A 41 -3.01 -4.45 -2.48
CA TRP A 41 -3.34 -3.59 -3.61
C TRP A 41 -4.81 -3.18 -3.59
N PHE A 42 -5.04 -1.88 -3.62
CA PHE A 42 -6.36 -1.27 -3.71
C PHE A 42 -6.52 -0.62 -5.07
N GLY A 43 -7.17 -1.33 -6.01
CA GLY A 43 -7.50 -0.83 -7.34
C GLY A 43 -8.87 -0.14 -7.35
N GLY A 44 -9.02 0.89 -8.17
CA GLY A 44 -10.24 1.71 -8.22
C GLY A 44 -10.48 2.49 -6.93
N VAL A 45 -11.70 2.98 -6.72
CA VAL A 45 -12.06 3.69 -5.48
C VAL A 45 -12.19 2.71 -4.33
N PRO A 46 -11.31 2.76 -3.30
CA PRO A 46 -11.37 1.83 -2.18
C PRO A 46 -12.71 1.93 -1.44
N ALA A 47 -13.29 0.77 -1.11
CA ALA A 47 -14.58 0.73 -0.40
C ALA A 47 -14.50 1.45 0.95
N ALA A 48 -15.52 2.25 1.27
CA ALA A 48 -15.56 3.09 2.47
C ALA A 48 -15.50 2.30 3.80
N HIS A 49 -15.79 1.00 3.76
CA HIS A 49 -15.76 0.12 4.91
C HIS A 49 -14.50 -0.75 5.00
N ASN A 50 -13.46 -0.46 4.19
CA ASN A 50 -12.14 -1.03 4.45
C ASN A 50 -11.65 -0.62 5.84
N ARG A 51 -11.03 -1.56 6.54
CA ARG A 51 -10.40 -1.32 7.84
C ARG A 51 -9.19 -2.25 8.00
N ILE A 52 -8.05 -1.67 8.28
CA ILE A 52 -6.84 -2.38 8.70
C ILE A 52 -6.39 -1.68 9.99
N GLU A 53 -6.58 -2.33 11.12
CA GLU A 53 -6.30 -1.74 12.43
C GLU A 53 -5.59 -2.75 13.31
N HIS A 54 -4.60 -2.30 14.08
CA HIS A 54 -3.76 -3.15 14.90
C HIS A 54 -3.25 -4.37 14.11
N ALA A 55 -2.55 -4.07 13.01
CA ALA A 55 -2.00 -5.09 12.12
C ALA A 55 -0.48 -4.95 11.96
N VAL A 56 0.14 -5.98 11.42
CA VAL A 56 1.52 -5.97 10.96
C VAL A 56 1.53 -6.39 9.50
N ILE A 57 2.16 -5.58 8.64
CA ILE A 57 2.38 -5.89 7.22
C ILE A 57 3.89 -5.97 7.04
N GLU A 58 4.39 -7.15 6.69
CA GLU A 58 5.84 -7.38 6.67
C GLU A 58 6.29 -8.24 5.50
N TYR A 59 7.53 -8.03 5.06
CA TYR A 59 8.21 -8.74 3.96
C TYR A 59 7.54 -8.57 2.60
N ALA A 60 6.79 -7.49 2.42
CA ALA A 60 6.11 -7.12 1.18
C ALA A 60 6.96 -6.16 0.32
N GLY A 61 6.34 -5.58 -0.69
CA GLY A 61 6.98 -4.65 -1.62
C GLY A 61 7.79 -5.37 -2.69
N GLY A 62 7.46 -6.62 -2.99
CA GLY A 62 8.10 -7.39 -4.03
C GLY A 62 7.63 -6.99 -5.43
N GLU A 63 8.46 -7.31 -6.42
CA GLU A 63 8.19 -7.02 -7.82
C GLU A 63 6.88 -7.68 -8.28
N CYS A 64 6.03 -6.90 -8.92
CA CYS A 64 4.84 -7.39 -9.59
C CYS A 64 4.89 -7.16 -11.10
N GLY A 65 5.18 -8.19 -11.85
CA GLY A 65 5.02 -8.19 -13.30
C GLY A 65 3.56 -8.16 -13.77
N CYS A 66 2.60 -7.99 -12.86
CA CYS A 66 1.17 -8.01 -13.16
C CYS A 66 0.62 -6.66 -13.65
N VAL A 67 1.35 -5.59 -13.49
CA VAL A 67 1.03 -4.29 -14.07
C VAL A 67 1.73 -4.22 -15.40
N GLY A 68 0.99 -4.25 -16.49
CA GLY A 68 1.54 -4.24 -17.86
C GLY A 68 2.20 -2.91 -18.26
N PHE A 69 2.80 -2.20 -17.32
CA PHE A 69 3.49 -0.94 -17.49
C PHE A 69 4.99 -1.13 -17.26
N THR A 70 5.77 -0.35 -17.95
CA THR A 70 7.23 -0.27 -17.76
C THR A 70 7.58 0.57 -16.50
N CYS A 71 6.80 0.41 -15.43
CA CYS A 71 7.08 1.07 -14.18
C CYS A 71 8.30 0.43 -13.51
N THR A 72 9.06 1.23 -12.83
CA THR A 72 10.28 0.83 -12.13
C THR A 72 9.95 0.36 -10.72
N GLU A 73 10.97 -0.04 -9.98
CA GLU A 73 10.91 -0.37 -8.55
C GLU A 73 10.20 0.69 -7.68
N ALA A 74 10.03 1.92 -8.21
CA ALA A 74 9.31 3.00 -7.53
C ALA A 74 7.82 2.72 -7.28
N ASP A 75 7.23 1.75 -7.96
CA ASP A 75 5.83 1.38 -7.77
C ASP A 75 5.62 0.23 -6.77
N GLU A 76 6.70 -0.37 -6.31
CA GLU A 76 6.65 -1.45 -5.34
C GLU A 76 6.40 -0.90 -3.94
N ALA A 77 5.42 -1.45 -3.26
CA ALA A 77 5.05 -1.02 -1.93
C ALA A 77 4.36 -2.12 -1.13
N SER A 78 4.48 -2.08 0.19
CA SER A 78 3.71 -2.98 1.07
C SER A 78 2.20 -2.74 0.96
N VAL A 79 1.80 -1.49 0.72
CA VAL A 79 0.42 -1.12 0.39
C VAL A 79 0.43 -0.19 -0.80
N LEU A 80 -0.29 -0.54 -1.86
CA LEU A 80 -0.40 0.25 -3.07
C LEU A 80 -1.85 0.67 -3.33
N PHE A 81 -2.08 1.96 -3.43
CA PHE A 81 -3.31 2.53 -3.97
C PHE A 81 -3.11 2.83 -5.45
N VAL A 82 -3.96 2.23 -6.29
CA VAL A 82 -3.91 2.39 -7.74
C VAL A 82 -4.95 3.42 -8.16
N GLU A 83 -4.51 4.60 -8.59
CA GLU A 83 -5.30 5.68 -9.20
C GLU A 83 -6.26 6.46 -8.29
N SER A 84 -6.87 5.84 -7.28
CA SER A 84 -7.91 6.51 -6.48
C SER A 84 -7.57 6.61 -5.01
N ALA A 85 -7.78 7.80 -4.44
CA ALA A 85 -7.64 8.02 -3.01
C ALA A 85 -8.79 7.35 -2.24
N PRO A 86 -8.52 6.70 -1.09
CA PRO A 86 -9.59 6.30 -0.19
C PRO A 86 -10.23 7.53 0.45
N ALA A 87 -11.50 7.40 0.83
CA ALA A 87 -12.23 8.47 1.50
C ALA A 87 -11.70 8.78 2.91
N THR A 88 -11.03 7.83 3.54
CA THR A 88 -10.47 7.95 4.88
C THR A 88 -9.14 7.19 4.99
N ASP A 89 -8.38 7.52 6.02
CA ASP A 89 -7.20 6.78 6.46
C ASP A 89 -7.61 5.49 7.19
N PHE A 90 -8.04 4.48 6.46
CA PHE A 90 -8.54 3.22 7.03
C PHE A 90 -7.43 2.25 7.52
N ILE A 91 -6.16 2.62 7.38
CA ILE A 91 -5.01 1.88 7.89
C ILE A 91 -4.49 2.61 9.13
N LYS A 92 -4.71 2.04 10.31
CA LYS A 92 -4.38 2.68 11.59
C LYS A 92 -3.73 1.72 12.57
N ASP A 93 -2.93 2.27 13.47
CA ASP A 93 -2.28 1.49 14.53
C ASP A 93 -1.57 0.22 13.98
N THR A 94 -1.03 0.36 12.76
CA THR A 94 -0.46 -0.73 11.98
C THR A 94 1.03 -0.52 11.81
N THR A 95 1.81 -1.60 11.99
CA THR A 95 3.24 -1.60 11.71
C THR A 95 3.48 -2.13 10.31
N ILE A 96 4.17 -1.35 9.48
CA ILE A 96 4.62 -1.74 8.14
C ILE A 96 6.14 -1.84 8.19
N ARG A 97 6.67 -3.05 7.94
CA ARG A 97 8.10 -3.29 8.12
C ARG A 97 8.69 -4.28 7.12
N HIS A 98 10.01 -4.22 6.97
CA HIS A 98 10.78 -5.09 6.06
C HIS A 98 10.23 -5.05 4.63
N SER A 99 9.94 -3.84 4.13
CA SER A 99 9.45 -3.64 2.76
C SER A 99 10.61 -3.50 1.79
N ALA A 100 10.61 -4.26 0.69
CA ALA A 100 11.61 -4.11 -0.37
C ALA A 100 11.41 -2.82 -1.20
N GLY A 101 10.20 -2.26 -1.20
CA GLY A 101 9.85 -1.00 -1.84
C GLY A 101 9.41 0.05 -0.83
N HIS A 102 8.36 0.79 -1.15
CA HIS A 102 7.75 1.76 -0.24
C HIS A 102 6.90 1.07 0.84
N GLY A 103 6.65 1.77 1.94
CA GLY A 103 5.66 1.34 2.92
C GLY A 103 4.26 1.47 2.34
N ILE A 104 3.85 2.69 2.00
CA ILE A 104 2.57 2.98 1.34
C ILE A 104 2.82 3.82 0.08
N SER A 105 2.35 3.34 -1.07
CA SER A 105 2.35 4.09 -2.31
C SER A 105 0.98 4.74 -2.53
N ARG A 106 0.97 6.08 -2.62
CA ARG A 106 -0.21 6.90 -2.89
C ARG A 106 -0.35 7.15 -4.40
N GLY A 107 -0.78 6.13 -5.12
CA GLY A 107 -0.91 6.15 -6.58
C GLY A 107 -2.05 7.00 -7.14
N TRP A 108 -2.71 7.82 -6.33
CA TRP A 108 -3.74 8.77 -6.78
C TRP A 108 -3.17 10.16 -7.06
N MET A 109 -3.94 10.99 -7.73
CA MET A 109 -3.63 12.41 -7.94
C MET A 109 -4.36 13.30 -6.95
N GLY A 110 -3.70 14.39 -6.54
CA GLY A 110 -4.30 15.42 -5.69
C GLY A 110 -4.38 15.06 -4.21
N ALA A 111 -5.35 15.62 -3.51
CA ALA A 111 -5.49 15.46 -2.07
C ALA A 111 -5.99 14.07 -1.69
N GLY A 112 -5.58 13.59 -0.53
CA GLY A 112 -6.01 12.31 0.03
C GLY A 112 -5.46 12.12 1.44
N PRO A 113 -5.76 10.99 2.09
CA PRO A 113 -5.34 10.73 3.44
C PRO A 113 -3.82 10.69 3.61
N ASP A 114 -3.40 11.00 4.82
CA ASP A 114 -2.04 10.84 5.32
C ASP A 114 -2.04 9.67 6.33
N PHE A 115 -1.17 8.68 6.09
CA PHE A 115 -1.06 7.50 6.94
C PHE A 115 0.13 7.55 7.91
N MET A 116 0.95 8.60 7.86
CA MET A 116 2.16 8.70 8.68
C MET A 116 1.85 8.83 10.17
N GLY A 117 0.82 9.61 10.51
CA GLY A 117 0.52 9.94 11.90
C GLY A 117 -0.12 8.80 12.71
N SER A 118 -0.65 7.79 12.05
CA SER A 118 -1.39 6.68 12.68
C SER A 118 -0.72 5.32 12.56
N ASN A 119 0.46 5.25 11.94
CA ASN A 119 1.14 3.98 11.67
C ASN A 119 2.63 4.06 12.01
N VAL A 120 3.25 2.89 12.15
CA VAL A 120 4.68 2.74 12.41
C VAL A 120 5.36 2.13 11.19
N PHE A 121 6.50 2.68 10.79
CA PHE A 121 7.27 2.21 9.65
C PHE A 121 8.69 1.83 10.11
N GLU A 122 9.12 0.61 9.80
CA GLU A 122 10.41 0.07 10.22
C GLU A 122 11.07 -0.66 9.04
N ASP A 123 12.33 -0.40 8.77
CA ASP A 123 13.11 -1.10 7.74
C ASP A 123 12.36 -1.15 6.39
N VAL A 124 12.03 0.03 5.87
CA VAL A 124 11.39 0.26 4.58
C VAL A 124 12.46 0.76 3.61
N ALA A 125 12.72 0.04 2.53
CA ALA A 125 13.79 0.38 1.59
C ALA A 125 13.53 1.69 0.83
N GLY A 126 12.27 1.98 0.52
CA GLY A 126 11.84 3.21 -0.13
C GLY A 126 11.30 4.25 0.84
N CYS A 127 10.30 5.00 0.41
CA CYS A 127 9.59 5.95 1.27
C CYS A 127 8.69 5.23 2.27
N MET A 128 8.58 5.72 3.48
CA MET A 128 7.53 5.27 4.40
C MET A 128 6.16 5.46 3.77
N GLN A 129 5.96 6.62 3.14
CA GLN A 129 4.81 6.95 2.32
C GLN A 129 5.28 7.79 1.13
N THR A 130 4.78 7.52 -0.09
CA THR A 130 5.06 8.38 -1.25
C THR A 130 4.19 9.63 -1.22
N ARG A 131 4.54 10.64 -2.00
CA ARG A 131 3.60 11.72 -2.35
C ARG A 131 2.48 11.16 -3.21
N ALA A 132 1.31 11.79 -3.18
CA ALA A 132 0.34 11.63 -4.24
C ALA A 132 0.93 12.12 -5.57
N ARG A 133 0.53 11.56 -6.69
CA ARG A 133 1.05 11.94 -8.02
C ARG A 133 0.70 13.40 -8.34
N SER A 134 1.63 14.09 -8.98
CA SER A 134 1.43 15.46 -9.46
C SER A 134 0.94 15.49 -10.91
N GLU A 135 1.21 14.44 -11.66
CA GLU A 135 0.92 14.32 -13.08
C GLU A 135 0.27 12.98 -13.39
N ASP A 136 -0.42 12.90 -14.52
CA ASP A 136 -0.97 11.66 -15.05
C ASP A 136 0.15 10.84 -15.70
N SER A 137 0.93 10.19 -14.88
CA SER A 137 1.96 9.25 -15.30
C SER A 137 1.44 7.83 -15.31
N SER A 138 2.05 6.97 -16.10
CA SER A 138 1.70 5.54 -16.12
C SER A 138 2.19 4.80 -14.88
N CYS A 139 3.01 5.41 -14.05
CA CYS A 139 3.57 4.83 -12.82
C CYS A 139 2.87 5.42 -11.59
N TYR A 140 2.63 4.58 -10.59
CA TYR A 140 1.81 4.93 -9.42
C TYR A 140 2.58 5.63 -8.31
N ALA A 141 3.90 5.67 -8.39
CA ALA A 141 4.72 6.44 -7.47
C ALA A 141 5.54 7.46 -8.25
N ASP A 142 5.27 8.73 -8.04
CA ASP A 142 5.87 9.86 -8.75
C ASP A 142 7.21 10.32 -8.15
N GLY A 143 7.90 9.40 -7.53
CA GLY A 143 9.26 9.62 -7.10
C GLY A 143 9.43 10.69 -6.04
N GLY A 144 8.87 10.51 -4.88
CA GLY A 144 9.17 11.36 -3.75
C GLY A 144 8.46 10.96 -2.48
N CYS A 145 9.16 11.06 -1.37
CA CYS A 145 8.59 10.83 -0.06
C CYS A 145 7.68 12.00 0.34
N GLY A 146 6.58 11.69 0.98
CA GLY A 146 5.57 12.67 1.40
C GLY A 146 5.25 12.59 2.87
#